data_fdbcc444545074a90190b4fb55a2f480
#
_entry.id   fdbcc444545074a90190b4fb55a2f480
#
_cell.length_a   1.000
_cell.length_b   1.000
_cell.length_c   1.000
_cell.angle_alpha   90.00
_cell.angle_beta   90.00
_cell.angle_gamma   90.00
#
_symmetry.space_group_name_H-M   'P 1'
#
loop_
_entity.id
_entity.type
_entity.pdbx_description
1 polymer ?
#
loop_
_entity_poly.entity_id
_entity_poly.type
_entity_poly.pdbx_seq_one_letter_code
_entity_poly.pdbx_strand_id
1 'polypeptide(L)'
;MPKAVLFDCYNTLLCYESQEDKAGIYDMMIHAIEYMTETSLQIVAEELENLYQEAYFKEVRECQRLRGIHAELHLRRVWKNVLTALNIPLEMAEEKAEDILLVFRLFTRKQKHLFPNVQKELKKLREKGMKLLLLSNAQTCFIYNELPEKVRNLFDEIIISEDVGIKKPDENIFHIAFERLGIKPQEGVFVGDSAEDDMIPAGKLGCHCVMIGKSEMMKHTPSHVTVFDPYKESGYDGFVELIDELVQRCDVK
;
A
#
# COMPACT_ATOMS: atom_id res chain seq x y z
N MET A 1 -26.05 -9.63 1.29
CA MET A 1 -24.99 -10.47 1.93
C MET A 1 -23.64 -10.11 1.36
N PRO A 2 -22.62 -9.83 2.17
CA PRO A 2 -21.25 -9.71 1.71
C PRO A 2 -20.78 -10.94 0.95
N LYS A 3 -20.14 -10.72 -0.20
CA LYS A 3 -19.62 -11.75 -1.10
C LYS A 3 -18.11 -11.67 -1.24
N ALA A 4 -17.53 -10.56 -0.79
CA ALA A 4 -16.12 -10.29 -0.91
C ALA A 4 -15.57 -9.49 0.26
N VAL A 5 -14.27 -9.66 0.53
CA VAL A 5 -13.51 -8.84 1.45
C VAL A 5 -12.36 -8.18 0.67
N LEU A 6 -12.31 -6.85 0.73
CA LEU A 6 -11.29 -6.04 0.12
C LEU A 6 -10.32 -5.57 1.21
N PHE A 7 -9.04 -5.75 1.02
CA PHE A 7 -8.02 -5.43 2.00
C PHE A 7 -7.08 -4.34 1.48
N ASP A 8 -6.80 -3.36 2.32
CA ASP A 8 -5.55 -2.63 2.20
C ASP A 8 -4.36 -3.54 2.56
N CYS A 9 -3.13 -3.08 2.30
CA CYS A 9 -1.92 -3.88 2.53
C CYS A 9 -1.15 -3.47 3.80
N TYR A 10 -0.60 -2.23 3.78
CA TYR A 10 0.30 -1.74 4.82
C TYR A 10 -0.48 -1.35 6.06
N ASN A 11 0.06 -1.73 7.24
CA ASN A 11 -0.61 -1.61 8.54
C ASN A 11 -1.98 -2.29 8.64
N THR A 12 -2.37 -3.01 7.58
CA THR A 12 -3.55 -3.86 7.52
C THR A 12 -3.16 -5.34 7.52
N LEU A 13 -2.45 -5.81 6.52
CA LEU A 13 -1.92 -7.19 6.46
C LEU A 13 -0.45 -7.26 6.86
N LEU A 14 0.31 -6.24 6.47
CA LEU A 14 1.71 -6.04 6.80
C LEU A 14 1.84 -4.90 7.81
N CYS A 15 2.40 -5.18 8.99
CA CYS A 15 2.90 -4.11 9.85
C CYS A 15 4.12 -3.49 9.17
N TYR A 16 4.09 -2.17 8.97
CA TYR A 16 5.15 -1.42 8.31
C TYR A 16 5.45 -0.14 9.07
N GLU A 17 6.71 0.09 9.37
CA GLU A 17 7.19 1.35 9.92
C GLU A 17 8.32 1.90 9.04
N SER A 18 8.21 3.17 8.67
CA SER A 18 9.30 3.91 8.05
C SER A 18 10.27 4.43 9.11
N GLN A 19 11.52 4.64 8.72
CA GLN A 19 12.52 5.28 9.54
C GLN A 19 12.30 6.80 9.49
N GLU A 20 12.12 7.44 10.64
CA GLU A 20 11.93 8.89 10.74
C GLU A 20 13.26 9.63 10.58
N ASP A 21 14.33 9.07 11.18
CA ASP A 21 15.68 9.60 11.05
C ASP A 21 16.28 9.21 9.69
N LYS A 22 16.38 10.20 8.82
CA LYS A 22 16.97 10.07 7.48
C LYS A 22 18.46 10.33 7.46
N ALA A 23 19.09 10.61 8.61
CA ALA A 23 20.52 10.83 8.70
C ALA A 23 21.27 9.59 8.19
N GLY A 24 22.19 9.79 7.27
CA GLY A 24 23.00 8.74 6.67
C GLY A 24 22.31 7.92 5.56
N ILE A 25 20.98 8.03 5.34
CA ILE A 25 20.31 7.30 4.25
C ILE A 25 20.90 7.72 2.90
N TYR A 26 21.04 9.01 2.66
CA TYR A 26 21.55 9.51 1.39
C TYR A 26 23.05 9.21 1.20
N ASP A 27 23.85 9.14 2.28
CA ASP A 27 25.23 8.65 2.18
C ASP A 27 25.27 7.18 1.74
N MET A 28 24.42 6.33 2.35
CA MET A 28 24.29 4.94 1.90
C MET A 28 23.78 4.84 0.46
N MET A 29 22.88 5.72 0.05
CA MET A 29 22.37 5.76 -1.33
C MET A 29 23.45 6.16 -2.33
N ILE A 30 24.34 7.12 -2.01
CA ILE A 30 25.49 7.47 -2.87
C ILE A 30 26.31 6.21 -3.13
N HIS A 31 26.71 5.48 -2.08
CA HIS A 31 27.50 4.26 -2.24
C HIS A 31 26.75 3.16 -3.02
N ALA A 32 25.44 3.02 -2.81
CA ALA A 32 24.64 2.07 -3.56
C ALA A 32 24.57 2.44 -5.05
N ILE A 33 24.37 3.72 -5.38
CA ILE A 33 24.35 4.21 -6.76
C ILE A 33 25.72 3.98 -7.43
N GLU A 34 26.81 4.38 -6.78
CA GLU A 34 28.17 4.17 -7.27
C GLU A 34 28.44 2.69 -7.59
N TYR A 35 28.09 1.80 -6.66
CA TYR A 35 28.25 0.37 -6.83
C TYR A 35 27.43 -0.20 -8.00
N MET A 36 26.17 0.22 -8.11
CA MET A 36 25.22 -0.34 -9.10
C MET A 36 25.42 0.21 -10.50
N THR A 37 26.03 1.40 -10.62
CA THR A 37 26.26 2.08 -11.90
C THR A 37 27.74 2.09 -12.31
N GLU A 38 28.62 1.57 -11.47
CA GLU A 38 30.09 1.60 -11.65
C GLU A 38 30.62 3.03 -11.89
N THR A 39 29.95 4.05 -11.30
CA THR A 39 30.24 5.47 -11.48
C THR A 39 30.75 6.06 -10.19
N SER A 40 31.81 6.83 -10.19
CA SER A 40 32.25 7.59 -9.01
C SER A 40 31.52 8.94 -8.98
N LEU A 41 30.81 9.20 -7.90
CA LEU A 41 30.05 10.43 -7.70
C LEU A 41 30.82 11.41 -6.81
N GLN A 42 30.95 12.66 -7.28
CA GLN A 42 31.54 13.73 -6.49
C GLN A 42 30.41 14.59 -5.89
N ILE A 43 29.64 13.99 -4.97
CA ILE A 43 28.43 14.56 -4.41
C ILE A 43 28.34 14.22 -2.90
N VAL A 44 27.70 15.09 -2.13
CA VAL A 44 27.41 14.85 -0.71
C VAL A 44 25.92 14.49 -0.52
N ALA A 45 25.60 13.91 0.65
CA ALA A 45 24.25 13.45 0.98
C ALA A 45 23.17 14.52 0.79
N GLU A 46 23.43 15.76 1.22
CA GLU A 46 22.51 16.88 1.08
C GLU A 46 22.19 17.22 -0.40
N GLU A 47 23.18 17.13 -1.27
CA GLU A 47 22.97 17.36 -2.71
C GLU A 47 22.12 16.24 -3.33
N LEU A 48 22.36 14.97 -2.95
CA LEU A 48 21.52 13.86 -3.42
C LEU A 48 20.09 13.98 -2.91
N GLU A 49 19.90 14.39 -1.65
CA GLU A 49 18.58 14.65 -1.09
C GLU A 49 17.85 15.73 -1.87
N ASN A 50 18.52 16.84 -2.16
CA ASN A 50 17.94 17.93 -2.94
C ASN A 50 17.54 17.47 -4.35
N LEU A 51 18.38 16.73 -5.06
CA LEU A 51 18.04 16.16 -6.37
C LEU A 51 16.82 15.23 -6.28
N TYR A 52 16.75 14.40 -5.25
CA TYR A 52 15.59 13.53 -5.02
C TYR A 52 14.31 14.34 -4.79
N GLN A 53 14.35 15.36 -3.94
CA GLN A 53 13.20 16.23 -3.65
C GLN A 53 12.72 16.98 -4.90
N GLU A 54 13.63 17.53 -5.69
CA GLU A 54 13.29 18.19 -6.96
C GLU A 54 12.61 17.25 -7.94
N ALA A 55 13.16 16.04 -8.13
CA ALA A 55 12.60 15.03 -9.00
C ALA A 55 11.23 14.54 -8.49
N TYR A 56 11.09 14.34 -7.17
CA TYR A 56 9.83 13.95 -6.53
C TYR A 56 8.74 14.99 -6.73
N PHE A 57 8.99 16.26 -6.42
CA PHE A 57 8.00 17.32 -6.61
C PHE A 57 7.67 17.59 -8.09
N LYS A 58 8.61 17.36 -8.99
CA LYS A 58 8.34 17.42 -10.43
C LYS A 58 7.35 16.32 -10.81
N GLU A 59 7.58 15.08 -10.38
CA GLU A 59 6.67 13.95 -10.63
C GLU A 59 5.28 14.21 -10.05
N VAL A 60 5.20 14.74 -8.80
CA VAL A 60 3.92 15.13 -8.17
C VAL A 60 3.13 16.08 -9.07
N ARG A 61 3.78 17.17 -9.51
CA ARG A 61 3.12 18.17 -10.37
C ARG A 61 2.66 17.59 -11.70
N GLU A 62 3.45 16.73 -12.32
CA GLU A 62 3.11 16.10 -13.61
C GLU A 62 1.92 15.14 -13.45
N CYS A 63 1.96 14.26 -12.45
CA CYS A 63 0.88 13.31 -12.18
C CYS A 63 -0.43 14.02 -11.84
N GLN A 64 -0.38 15.03 -10.96
CA GLN A 64 -1.57 15.79 -10.57
C GLN A 64 -2.16 16.59 -11.73
N ARG A 65 -1.32 17.16 -12.59
CA ARG A 65 -1.79 17.87 -13.80
C ARG A 65 -2.55 16.93 -14.76
N LEU A 66 -2.16 15.67 -14.84
CA LEU A 66 -2.74 14.70 -15.76
C LEU A 66 -3.98 13.98 -15.20
N ARG A 67 -4.00 13.68 -13.90
CA ARG A 67 -4.96 12.78 -13.26
C ARG A 67 -5.63 13.33 -12.00
N GLY A 68 -5.34 14.59 -11.62
CA GLY A 68 -5.92 15.21 -10.42
C GLY A 68 -5.13 14.97 -9.14
N ILE A 69 -5.69 15.44 -8.02
CA ILE A 69 -4.99 15.49 -6.72
C ILE A 69 -4.67 14.11 -6.13
N HIS A 70 -5.42 13.09 -6.51
CA HIS A 70 -5.22 11.71 -6.05
C HIS A 70 -4.46 10.86 -7.09
N ALA A 71 -3.74 11.50 -8.01
CA ALA A 71 -2.84 10.80 -8.91
C ALA A 71 -1.78 10.02 -8.15
N GLU A 72 -1.52 8.79 -8.54
CA GLU A 72 -0.40 8.02 -8.01
C GLU A 72 0.91 8.42 -8.70
N LEU A 73 2.00 8.38 -7.95
CA LEU A 73 3.34 8.71 -8.42
C LEU A 73 4.06 7.46 -8.93
N HIS A 74 4.95 7.66 -9.87
CA HIS A 74 5.86 6.61 -10.31
C HIS A 74 7.26 6.84 -9.70
N LEU A 75 7.53 6.27 -8.54
CA LEU A 75 8.81 6.48 -7.82
C LEU A 75 10.03 5.96 -8.59
N ARG A 76 9.87 4.94 -9.45
CA ARG A 76 10.91 4.53 -10.40
C ARG A 76 11.29 5.67 -11.33
N ARG A 77 10.33 6.48 -11.79
CA ARG A 77 10.59 7.65 -12.64
C ARG A 77 11.32 8.76 -11.88
N VAL A 78 11.01 8.92 -10.60
CA VAL A 78 11.75 9.85 -9.72
C VAL A 78 13.23 9.46 -9.68
N TRP A 79 13.54 8.20 -9.37
CA TRP A 79 14.93 7.73 -9.31
C TRP A 79 15.62 7.77 -10.67
N LYS A 80 14.94 7.43 -11.77
CA LYS A 80 15.50 7.63 -13.12
C LYS A 80 15.94 9.08 -13.34
N ASN A 81 15.12 10.04 -12.97
CA ASN A 81 15.43 11.46 -13.12
C ASN A 81 16.61 11.88 -12.23
N VAL A 82 16.70 11.38 -10.99
CA VAL A 82 17.85 11.61 -10.11
C VAL A 82 19.13 11.06 -10.74
N LEU A 83 19.12 9.81 -11.21
CA LEU A 83 20.28 9.20 -11.86
C LEU A 83 20.73 9.98 -13.11
N THR A 84 19.78 10.45 -13.89
CA THR A 84 20.07 11.28 -15.08
C THR A 84 20.69 12.63 -14.67
N ALA A 85 20.21 13.24 -13.59
CA ALA A 85 20.78 14.51 -13.05
C ALA A 85 22.20 14.32 -12.51
N LEU A 86 22.55 13.10 -12.07
CA LEU A 86 23.91 12.70 -11.70
C LEU A 86 24.81 12.37 -12.91
N ASN A 87 24.37 12.70 -14.13
CA ASN A 87 25.06 12.39 -15.39
C ASN A 87 25.25 10.88 -15.68
N ILE A 88 24.46 10.02 -15.05
CA ILE A 88 24.42 8.58 -15.40
C ILE A 88 23.70 8.46 -16.75
N PRO A 89 24.26 7.68 -17.72
CA PRO A 89 23.64 7.50 -19.03
C PRO A 89 22.18 7.06 -18.93
N LEU A 90 21.30 7.63 -19.77
CA LEU A 90 19.84 7.42 -19.71
C LEU A 90 19.46 5.93 -19.72
N GLU A 91 20.11 5.14 -20.57
CA GLU A 91 19.86 3.70 -20.68
C GLU A 91 20.14 2.98 -19.35
N MET A 92 21.26 3.28 -18.71
CA MET A 92 21.62 2.76 -17.38
C MET A 92 20.68 3.28 -16.29
N ALA A 93 20.30 4.57 -16.34
CA ALA A 93 19.37 5.16 -15.42
C ALA A 93 17.98 4.48 -15.50
N GLU A 94 17.51 4.13 -16.69
CA GLU A 94 16.26 3.40 -16.88
C GLU A 94 16.35 1.95 -16.39
N GLU A 95 17.49 1.28 -16.64
CA GLU A 95 17.75 -0.08 -16.17
C GLU A 95 17.79 -0.16 -14.63
N LYS A 96 18.54 0.75 -13.99
CA LYS A 96 18.83 0.69 -12.55
C LYS A 96 17.80 1.37 -11.64
N ALA A 97 16.88 2.17 -12.19
CA ALA A 97 15.97 2.99 -11.39
C ALA A 97 15.10 2.18 -10.41
N GLU A 98 14.63 0.98 -10.80
CA GLU A 98 13.82 0.14 -9.93
C GLU A 98 14.65 -0.49 -8.81
N ASP A 99 15.84 -0.99 -9.13
CA ASP A 99 16.74 -1.55 -8.13
C ASP A 99 17.17 -0.49 -7.11
N ILE A 100 17.49 0.73 -7.57
CA ILE A 100 17.80 1.88 -6.71
C ILE A 100 16.60 2.24 -5.83
N LEU A 101 15.38 2.25 -6.37
CA LEU A 101 14.15 2.47 -5.61
C LEU A 101 13.97 1.40 -4.51
N LEU A 102 14.23 0.14 -4.82
CA LEU A 102 14.13 -0.96 -3.85
C LEU A 102 15.19 -0.84 -2.76
N VAL A 103 16.41 -0.42 -3.08
CA VAL A 103 17.46 -0.14 -2.10
C VAL A 103 17.08 1.03 -1.21
N PHE A 104 16.55 2.12 -1.77
CA PHE A 104 16.04 3.25 -1.01
C PHE A 104 14.90 2.83 -0.07
N ARG A 105 13.94 2.03 -0.57
CA ARG A 105 12.86 1.46 0.23
C ARG A 105 13.40 0.62 1.40
N LEU A 106 14.47 -0.15 1.16
CA LEU A 106 15.11 -0.97 2.19
C LEU A 106 15.75 -0.10 3.28
N PHE A 107 16.46 0.97 2.91
CA PHE A 107 17.13 1.86 3.87
C PHE A 107 16.13 2.73 4.66
N THR A 108 15.01 3.11 4.05
CA THR A 108 13.96 3.90 4.71
C THR A 108 12.99 3.07 5.54
N ARG A 109 13.11 1.74 5.54
CA ARG A 109 12.25 0.84 6.30
C ARG A 109 12.86 0.51 7.64
N LYS A 110 12.15 0.82 8.74
CA LYS A 110 12.54 0.43 10.11
C LYS A 110 12.14 -1.01 10.40
N GLN A 111 10.88 -1.35 10.15
CA GLN A 111 10.42 -2.74 10.28
C GLN A 111 9.33 -3.09 9.27
N LYS A 112 9.24 -4.38 8.99
CA LYS A 112 8.19 -4.98 8.18
C LYS A 112 7.98 -6.43 8.58
N HIS A 113 6.75 -6.81 8.89
CA HIS A 113 6.36 -8.21 9.07
C HIS A 113 4.88 -8.40 8.77
N LEU A 114 4.51 -9.59 8.35
CA LEU A 114 3.11 -9.98 8.21
C LEU A 114 2.49 -10.09 9.62
N PHE A 115 1.29 -9.56 9.84
CA PHE A 115 0.61 -9.79 11.09
C PHE A 115 0.40 -11.30 11.32
N PRO A 116 0.50 -11.79 12.57
CA PRO A 116 0.28 -13.19 12.87
C PRO A 116 -1.09 -13.66 12.35
N ASN A 117 -1.15 -14.88 11.86
CA ASN A 117 -2.37 -15.58 11.41
C ASN A 117 -3.09 -14.98 10.19
N VAL A 118 -2.60 -13.89 9.56
CA VAL A 118 -3.19 -13.33 8.32
C VAL A 118 -3.43 -14.42 7.27
N GLN A 119 -2.40 -15.19 6.93
CA GLN A 119 -2.55 -16.24 5.89
C GLN A 119 -3.61 -17.29 6.26
N LYS A 120 -3.70 -17.66 7.53
CA LYS A 120 -4.67 -18.63 8.04
C LYS A 120 -6.11 -18.11 7.88
N GLU A 121 -6.34 -16.88 8.28
CA GLU A 121 -7.67 -16.27 8.24
C GLU A 121 -8.12 -15.97 6.80
N LEU A 122 -7.21 -15.50 5.92
CA LEU A 122 -7.52 -15.35 4.50
C LEU A 122 -7.92 -16.69 3.84
N LYS A 123 -7.25 -17.80 4.17
CA LYS A 123 -7.64 -19.13 3.69
C LYS A 123 -9.04 -19.51 4.14
N LYS A 124 -9.38 -19.30 5.43
CA LYS A 124 -10.72 -19.55 5.95
C LYS A 124 -11.81 -18.73 5.22
N LEU A 125 -11.56 -17.46 4.90
CA LEU A 125 -12.49 -16.65 4.12
C LEU A 125 -12.73 -17.24 2.73
N ARG A 126 -11.68 -17.72 2.06
CA ARG A 126 -11.82 -18.41 0.76
C ARG A 126 -12.59 -19.71 0.87
N GLU A 127 -12.34 -20.52 1.90
CA GLU A 127 -13.07 -21.78 2.18
C GLU A 127 -14.56 -21.52 2.39
N LYS A 128 -14.94 -20.32 2.88
CA LYS A 128 -16.33 -19.87 2.97
C LYS A 128 -16.90 -19.32 1.65
N GLY A 129 -16.13 -19.33 0.58
CA GLY A 129 -16.56 -18.84 -0.74
C GLY A 129 -16.49 -17.32 -0.92
N MET A 130 -15.84 -16.60 0.00
CA MET A 130 -15.61 -15.16 -0.14
C MET A 130 -14.56 -14.88 -1.22
N LYS A 131 -14.81 -13.92 -2.11
CA LYS A 131 -13.78 -13.35 -2.98
C LYS A 131 -12.88 -12.43 -2.17
N LEU A 132 -11.57 -12.43 -2.47
CA LEU A 132 -10.60 -11.58 -1.81
C LEU A 132 -9.94 -10.65 -2.83
N LEU A 133 -9.85 -9.36 -2.50
CA LEU A 133 -9.15 -8.37 -3.30
C LEU A 133 -8.19 -7.57 -2.42
N LEU A 134 -6.98 -7.35 -2.93
CA LEU A 134 -6.02 -6.41 -2.36
C LEU A 134 -6.12 -5.07 -3.10
N LEU A 135 -6.31 -3.97 -2.37
CA LEU A 135 -6.35 -2.59 -2.89
C LEU A 135 -5.38 -1.71 -2.12
N SER A 136 -4.21 -1.44 -2.68
CA SER A 136 -3.13 -0.77 -1.98
C SER A 136 -2.62 0.50 -2.66
N ASN A 137 -2.44 1.57 -1.88
CA ASN A 137 -1.66 2.74 -2.28
C ASN A 137 -0.16 2.38 -2.19
N ALA A 138 0.42 1.94 -3.31
CA ALA A 138 1.78 1.42 -3.32
C ALA A 138 2.41 1.47 -4.72
N GLN A 139 3.73 1.24 -4.75
CA GLN A 139 4.43 0.88 -5.99
C GLN A 139 4.35 -0.64 -6.18
N THR A 140 4.20 -1.08 -7.40
CA THR A 140 4.05 -2.49 -7.78
C THR A 140 5.25 -3.33 -7.30
N CYS A 141 6.47 -2.81 -7.49
CA CYS A 141 7.68 -3.49 -7.03
C CYS A 141 7.70 -3.68 -5.50
N PHE A 142 7.09 -2.79 -4.70
CA PHE A 142 7.02 -2.96 -3.25
C PHE A 142 6.10 -4.13 -2.86
N ILE A 143 4.90 -4.19 -3.40
CA ILE A 143 3.94 -5.27 -3.09
C ILE A 143 4.55 -6.63 -3.44
N TYR A 144 5.17 -6.76 -4.62
CA TYR A 144 5.73 -8.04 -5.05
C TYR A 144 6.97 -8.48 -4.25
N ASN A 145 7.73 -7.54 -3.68
CA ASN A 145 8.88 -7.84 -2.82
C ASN A 145 8.54 -7.93 -1.32
N GLU A 146 7.45 -7.33 -0.87
CA GLU A 146 7.16 -7.20 0.55
C GLU A 146 6.03 -8.11 1.03
N LEU A 147 4.98 -8.34 0.24
CA LEU A 147 3.90 -9.28 0.57
C LEU A 147 4.26 -10.68 0.06
N PRO A 148 4.35 -11.70 0.94
CA PRO A 148 4.75 -13.04 0.54
C PRO A 148 3.85 -13.63 -0.56
N GLU A 149 4.43 -14.28 -1.55
CA GLU A 149 3.72 -14.89 -2.68
C GLU A 149 2.56 -15.81 -2.22
N LYS A 150 2.81 -16.63 -1.19
CA LYS A 150 1.80 -17.51 -0.60
C LYS A 150 0.56 -16.77 -0.04
N VAL A 151 0.71 -15.47 0.26
CA VAL A 151 -0.40 -14.60 0.69
C VAL A 151 -1.02 -13.93 -0.53
N ARG A 152 -0.20 -13.42 -1.48
CA ARG A 152 -0.71 -12.84 -2.74
C ARG A 152 -1.60 -13.81 -3.51
N ASN A 153 -1.21 -15.09 -3.58
CA ASN A 153 -1.95 -16.13 -4.27
C ASN A 153 -3.32 -16.50 -3.63
N LEU A 154 -3.65 -15.90 -2.49
CA LEU A 154 -4.98 -16.03 -1.89
C LEU A 154 -5.98 -15.00 -2.42
N PHE A 155 -5.51 -13.94 -3.06
CA PHE A 155 -6.37 -12.91 -3.63
C PHE A 155 -6.85 -13.30 -5.04
N ASP A 156 -8.11 -13.04 -5.33
CA ASP A 156 -8.68 -13.21 -6.68
C ASP A 156 -8.25 -12.04 -7.58
N GLU A 157 -8.07 -10.84 -6.98
CA GLU A 157 -7.61 -9.63 -7.66
C GLU A 157 -6.63 -8.86 -6.77
N ILE A 158 -5.62 -8.25 -7.39
CA ILE A 158 -4.69 -7.32 -6.76
C ILE A 158 -4.71 -6.03 -7.56
N ILE A 159 -5.06 -4.94 -6.90
CA ILE A 159 -5.06 -3.59 -7.47
C ILE A 159 -4.05 -2.75 -6.71
N ILE A 160 -3.07 -2.25 -7.44
CA ILE A 160 -2.02 -1.38 -6.92
C ILE A 160 -2.20 -0.01 -7.59
N SER A 161 -2.19 1.06 -6.80
CA SER A 161 -2.43 2.41 -7.28
C SER A 161 -1.48 2.84 -8.40
N GLU A 162 -0.22 2.37 -8.39
CA GLU A 162 0.73 2.64 -9.46
C GLU A 162 0.25 2.12 -10.81
N ASP A 163 -0.33 0.89 -10.86
CA ASP A 163 -0.79 0.27 -12.10
C ASP A 163 -2.03 0.98 -12.67
N VAL A 164 -2.87 1.55 -11.78
CA VAL A 164 -4.10 2.26 -12.15
C VAL A 164 -3.85 3.75 -12.39
N GLY A 165 -2.83 4.30 -11.72
CA GLY A 165 -2.40 5.70 -11.80
C GLY A 165 -3.22 6.66 -10.95
N ILE A 166 -4.15 6.15 -10.12
CA ILE A 166 -4.90 6.88 -9.10
C ILE A 166 -4.84 6.09 -7.79
N LYS A 167 -4.95 6.79 -6.67
CA LYS A 167 -4.84 6.19 -5.33
C LYS A 167 -6.04 6.54 -4.46
N LYS A 168 -6.30 5.75 -3.44
CA LYS A 168 -7.21 6.09 -2.36
C LYS A 168 -6.82 7.46 -1.76
N PRO A 169 -7.74 8.35 -1.44
CA PRO A 169 -9.20 8.16 -1.30
C PRO A 169 -10.04 8.43 -2.58
N ASP A 170 -9.45 8.44 -3.78
CA ASP A 170 -10.25 8.61 -5.01
C ASP A 170 -11.28 7.48 -5.13
N GLU A 171 -12.58 7.84 -5.21
CA GLU A 171 -13.67 6.85 -5.28
C GLU A 171 -13.58 5.96 -6.53
N ASN A 172 -12.94 6.42 -7.61
CA ASN A 172 -12.79 5.65 -8.84
C ASN A 172 -11.96 4.38 -8.65
N ILE A 173 -10.94 4.37 -7.77
CA ILE A 173 -10.16 3.16 -7.52
C ILE A 173 -10.99 2.08 -6.83
N PHE A 174 -11.95 2.46 -5.97
CA PHE A 174 -12.91 1.54 -5.36
C PHE A 174 -13.91 1.02 -6.39
N HIS A 175 -14.40 1.87 -7.31
CA HIS A 175 -15.28 1.43 -8.40
C HIS A 175 -14.59 0.38 -9.27
N ILE A 176 -13.32 0.58 -9.63
CA ILE A 176 -12.51 -0.41 -10.35
C ILE A 176 -12.44 -1.73 -9.56
N ALA A 177 -12.23 -1.66 -8.24
CA ALA A 177 -12.15 -2.85 -7.39
C ALA A 177 -13.47 -3.65 -7.37
N PHE A 178 -14.60 -2.99 -7.19
CA PHE A 178 -15.92 -3.64 -7.20
C PHE A 178 -16.27 -4.21 -8.58
N GLU A 179 -15.93 -3.49 -9.66
CA GLU A 179 -16.12 -3.95 -11.04
C GLU A 179 -15.32 -5.23 -11.34
N ARG A 180 -14.03 -5.27 -10.96
CA ARG A 180 -13.20 -6.47 -11.16
C ARG A 180 -13.70 -7.67 -10.39
N LEU A 181 -14.23 -7.47 -9.18
CA LEU A 181 -14.87 -8.55 -8.43
C LEU A 181 -16.25 -8.92 -8.95
N GLY A 182 -16.89 -8.08 -9.76
CA GLY A 182 -18.26 -8.28 -10.25
C GLY A 182 -19.29 -8.23 -9.12
N ILE A 183 -19.11 -7.34 -8.14
CA ILE A 183 -20.01 -7.15 -6.99
C ILE A 183 -20.45 -5.69 -6.86
N LYS A 184 -21.54 -5.48 -6.12
CA LYS A 184 -21.93 -4.12 -5.69
C LYS A 184 -21.17 -3.75 -4.41
N PRO A 185 -20.94 -2.46 -4.12
CA PRO A 185 -20.27 -2.02 -2.90
C PRO A 185 -20.90 -2.59 -1.61
N GLN A 186 -22.23 -2.68 -1.54
CA GLN A 186 -22.99 -3.22 -0.40
C GLN A 186 -22.76 -4.73 -0.18
N GLU A 187 -22.19 -5.42 -1.15
CA GLU A 187 -21.81 -6.84 -1.08
C GLU A 187 -20.34 -7.04 -0.68
N GLY A 188 -19.63 -5.94 -0.41
CA GLY A 188 -18.22 -5.93 0.02
C GLY A 188 -18.04 -5.53 1.47
N VAL A 189 -16.98 -6.05 2.08
CA VAL A 189 -16.40 -5.57 3.34
C VAL A 189 -15.03 -4.99 3.01
N PHE A 190 -14.78 -3.73 3.31
CA PHE A 190 -13.47 -3.12 3.16
C PHE A 190 -12.73 -3.11 4.50
N VAL A 191 -11.49 -3.55 4.48
CA VAL A 191 -10.61 -3.69 5.65
C VAL A 191 -9.36 -2.85 5.43
N GLY A 192 -9.11 -1.88 6.30
CA GLY A 192 -7.97 -0.97 6.18
C GLY A 192 -7.66 -0.24 7.48
N ASP A 193 -6.54 0.48 7.52
CA ASP A 193 -6.05 1.18 8.71
C ASP A 193 -6.29 2.69 8.69
N SER A 194 -6.66 3.25 7.53
CA SER A 194 -6.85 4.68 7.34
C SER A 194 -8.33 5.06 7.34
N ALA A 195 -8.71 6.01 8.21
CA ALA A 195 -10.05 6.57 8.17
C ALA A 195 -10.30 7.36 6.87
N GLU A 196 -9.30 8.13 6.43
CA GLU A 196 -9.41 9.04 5.28
C GLU A 196 -9.31 8.30 3.95
N ASP A 197 -8.32 7.41 3.82
CA ASP A 197 -8.05 6.71 2.56
C ASP A 197 -8.94 5.49 2.34
N ASP A 198 -9.42 4.84 3.43
CA ASP A 198 -10.12 3.56 3.36
C ASP A 198 -11.59 3.67 3.78
N MET A 199 -11.82 4.03 5.06
CA MET A 199 -13.15 3.90 5.67
C MET A 199 -14.16 4.89 5.09
N ILE A 200 -13.77 6.16 4.93
CA ILE A 200 -14.66 7.21 4.44
C ILE A 200 -15.07 6.94 2.99
N PRO A 201 -14.15 6.73 2.02
CA PRO A 201 -14.55 6.50 0.64
C PRO A 201 -15.32 5.18 0.45
N ALA A 202 -14.87 4.07 1.08
CA ALA A 202 -15.59 2.80 0.99
C ALA A 202 -17.00 2.88 1.60
N GLY A 203 -17.12 3.53 2.76
CA GLY A 203 -18.41 3.72 3.45
C GLY A 203 -19.39 4.60 2.67
N LYS A 204 -18.92 5.66 2.02
CA LYS A 204 -19.76 6.51 1.13
C LYS A 204 -20.37 5.72 -0.03
N LEU A 205 -19.66 4.72 -0.55
CA LEU A 205 -20.15 3.84 -1.59
C LEU A 205 -21.12 2.76 -1.06
N GLY A 206 -21.29 2.68 0.27
CA GLY A 206 -22.16 1.71 0.93
C GLY A 206 -21.50 0.37 1.25
N CYS A 207 -20.17 0.29 1.20
CA CYS A 207 -19.41 -0.86 1.63
C CYS A 207 -19.40 -0.96 3.16
N HIS A 208 -19.41 -2.16 3.70
CA HIS A 208 -19.16 -2.37 5.12
C HIS A 208 -17.68 -2.13 5.43
N CYS A 209 -17.37 -1.55 6.59
CA CYS A 209 -16.00 -1.15 6.91
C CYS A 209 -15.49 -1.80 8.20
N VAL A 210 -14.29 -2.36 8.13
CA VAL A 210 -13.53 -2.84 9.28
C VAL A 210 -12.23 -2.07 9.38
N MET A 211 -12.09 -1.30 10.45
CA MET A 211 -10.87 -0.52 10.70
C MET A 211 -9.86 -1.35 11.49
N ILE A 212 -8.66 -1.44 10.96
CA ILE A 212 -7.52 -2.10 11.59
C ILE A 212 -6.74 -1.09 12.43
N GLY A 213 -6.43 -1.45 13.67
CA GLY A 213 -5.58 -0.62 14.52
C GLY A 213 -5.70 -0.97 15.99
N LYS A 214 -4.86 -0.33 16.82
CA LYS A 214 -4.90 -0.51 18.27
C LYS A 214 -6.18 0.07 18.85
N SER A 215 -6.90 -0.73 19.61
CA SER A 215 -8.20 -0.33 20.20
C SER A 215 -8.15 0.97 21.00
N GLU A 216 -7.00 1.28 21.62
CA GLU A 216 -6.80 2.51 22.40
C GLU A 216 -6.76 3.78 21.52
N MET A 217 -6.32 3.66 20.25
CA MET A 217 -6.19 4.78 19.32
C MET A 217 -7.52 5.10 18.60
N MET A 218 -8.52 4.22 18.70
CA MET A 218 -9.74 4.28 17.88
C MET A 218 -10.95 4.94 18.58
N LYS A 219 -10.71 5.77 19.57
CA LYS A 219 -11.78 6.46 20.34
C LYS A 219 -12.70 7.36 19.50
N HIS A 220 -12.30 7.69 18.28
CA HIS A 220 -13.04 8.57 17.37
C HIS A 220 -13.53 7.86 16.09
N THR A 221 -13.50 6.52 16.06
CA THR A 221 -14.03 5.76 14.93
C THR A 221 -15.54 5.94 14.84
N PRO A 222 -16.11 6.20 13.65
CA PRO A 222 -17.56 6.31 13.49
C PRO A 222 -18.28 5.05 13.99
N SER A 223 -19.45 5.21 14.61
CA SER A 223 -20.20 4.11 15.26
C SER A 223 -20.65 2.98 14.31
N HIS A 224 -20.62 3.22 13.00
CA HIS A 224 -20.95 2.24 11.97
C HIS A 224 -19.72 1.47 11.42
N VAL A 225 -18.52 1.79 11.88
CA VAL A 225 -17.28 1.12 11.51
C VAL A 225 -16.92 0.11 12.60
N THR A 226 -16.71 -1.13 12.19
CA THR A 226 -16.22 -2.18 13.09
C THR A 226 -14.72 -2.06 13.27
N VAL A 227 -14.20 -2.30 14.46
CA VAL A 227 -12.77 -2.21 14.77
C VAL A 227 -12.20 -3.60 15.02
N PHE A 228 -11.03 -3.87 14.45
CA PHE A 228 -10.24 -5.08 14.69
C PHE A 228 -8.80 -4.72 15.06
N ASP A 229 -8.27 -5.33 16.11
CA ASP A 229 -6.93 -5.04 16.65
C ASP A 229 -5.97 -6.23 16.44
N PRO A 230 -5.17 -6.25 15.37
CA PRO A 230 -4.20 -7.31 15.09
C PRO A 230 -2.85 -7.11 15.79
N TYR A 231 -2.69 -6.02 16.56
CA TYR A 231 -1.45 -5.73 17.31
C TYR A 231 -1.32 -6.56 18.60
N LYS A 232 -2.35 -7.33 18.94
CA LYS A 232 -2.30 -8.35 19.99
C LYS A 232 -1.50 -9.57 19.54
N GLU A 233 -1.02 -10.38 20.46
CA GLU A 233 -0.24 -11.60 20.17
C GLU A 233 -0.98 -12.58 19.25
N SER A 234 -2.32 -12.64 19.36
CA SER A 234 -3.17 -13.46 18.49
C SER A 234 -3.21 -12.99 17.03
N GLY A 235 -2.79 -11.72 16.75
CA GLY A 235 -2.83 -11.17 15.40
C GLY A 235 -4.24 -11.22 14.81
N TYR A 236 -4.37 -11.92 13.69
CA TYR A 236 -5.64 -12.06 12.95
C TYR A 236 -6.56 -13.18 13.45
N ASP A 237 -6.22 -13.92 14.50
CA ASP A 237 -7.15 -14.95 15.05
C ASP A 237 -8.49 -14.30 15.44
N GLY A 238 -9.59 -14.92 14.99
CA GLY A 238 -10.95 -14.42 15.21
C GLY A 238 -11.45 -13.40 14.17
N PHE A 239 -10.65 -13.12 13.14
CA PHE A 239 -11.06 -12.17 12.10
C PHE A 239 -12.23 -12.70 11.25
N VAL A 240 -12.24 -13.99 10.93
CA VAL A 240 -13.33 -14.62 10.16
C VAL A 240 -14.63 -14.60 10.94
N GLU A 241 -14.57 -14.85 12.24
CA GLU A 241 -15.73 -14.78 13.14
C GLU A 241 -16.33 -13.38 13.17
N LEU A 242 -15.49 -12.34 13.18
CA LEU A 242 -15.93 -10.95 13.06
C LEU A 242 -16.64 -10.69 11.72
N ILE A 243 -16.10 -11.18 10.61
CA ILE A 243 -16.73 -11.04 9.29
C ILE A 243 -18.08 -11.76 9.27
N ASP A 244 -18.19 -12.97 9.85
CA ASP A 244 -19.46 -13.70 9.95
C ASP A 244 -20.52 -12.92 10.74
N GLU A 245 -20.14 -12.29 11.85
CA GLU A 245 -21.06 -11.44 12.62
C GLU A 245 -21.55 -10.22 11.81
N LEU A 246 -20.66 -9.59 11.03
CA LEU A 246 -21.05 -8.50 10.13
C LEU A 246 -22.03 -8.96 9.06
N VAL A 247 -21.78 -10.12 8.46
CA VAL A 247 -22.67 -10.72 7.46
C VAL A 247 -24.06 -10.96 8.04
N GLN A 248 -24.15 -11.56 9.24
CA GLN A 248 -25.43 -11.84 9.91
C GLN A 248 -26.22 -10.56 10.25
N ARG A 249 -25.55 -9.49 10.67
CA ARG A 249 -26.19 -8.18 10.93
C ARG A 249 -26.78 -7.53 9.68
N CYS A 250 -26.22 -7.85 8.50
CA CYS A 250 -26.73 -7.34 7.22
C CYS A 250 -28.00 -8.05 6.74
N ASP A 251 -28.23 -9.30 7.18
CA ASP A 251 -29.40 -10.08 6.79
C ASP A 251 -30.67 -9.74 7.59
N VAL A 252 -30.54 -8.99 8.68
CA VAL A 252 -31.66 -8.64 9.59
C VAL A 252 -32.30 -7.29 9.24
N LYS A 253 -31.76 -6.56 8.25
CA LYS A 253 -32.31 -5.28 7.76
C LYS A 253 -32.91 -5.44 6.37
#